data_8a0533bc412269dd19235059b6135383
#
_entry.id   8a0533bc412269dd19235059b6135383
#
_cell.length_a   1.000
_cell.length_b   1.000
_cell.length_c   1.000
_cell.angle_alpha   90.00
_cell.angle_beta   90.00
_cell.angle_gamma   90.00
#
_symmetry.space_group_name_H-M   'P 1'
#
loop_
_entity.id
_entity.type
_entity.pdbx_description
1 polymer ?
#
loop_
_entity_poly.entity_id
_entity_poly.type
_entity_poly.pdbx_seq_one_letter_code
_entity_poly.pdbx_strand_id
1 'polypeptide(L)'
;MCIRDRYDITYSDLNPTLYFAGKRTVTESNFSHTHDAPELFIVLSGDLAIWMDGTTTPLTAGDIVCVPSHMPHRTLPTVHDNPAILFFTSFSNFHFKGMEPNCLDFPGGSSVLHTDGLVRQDITNLCLRMISERYSNQVGQYFMQKAYLTQLLMTIIRQITVPPKQSCSPVTFETHHKTYVVSEIRQYLSSHYAEKISLDLIARNMYLSSAYISKIFKEETGEAPINYLIKMRLERARIQLESDNGQSIKAISNSVGYDDVYYFSKLFKKYYGMSPVHYRSKYKKVV
;
A
#
# COMPACT_ATOMS: atom_id res chain seq x y z
N MET A 1 15.37 27.90 8.06
CA MET A 1 14.37 27.76 9.12
C MET A 1 13.77 26.36 8.99
N CYS A 2 14.08 25.48 9.92
CA CYS A 2 13.80 24.05 9.82
C CYS A 2 12.28 23.82 10.01
N ILE A 3 11.67 22.97 9.20
CA ILE A 3 10.23 22.59 9.25
C ILE A 3 9.83 22.02 10.63
N ARG A 4 10.79 21.71 11.49
CA ARG A 4 10.59 21.22 12.86
C ARG A 4 9.78 22.16 13.78
N ASP A 5 9.70 23.45 13.46
CA ASP A 5 9.13 24.43 14.41
C ASP A 5 7.63 24.71 14.20
N ARG A 6 6.97 24.11 13.21
CA ARG A 6 5.55 24.41 12.91
C ARG A 6 4.54 23.49 13.58
N TYR A 7 4.90 22.26 13.92
CA TYR A 7 3.98 21.30 14.54
C TYR A 7 4.72 20.52 15.61
N ASP A 8 4.77 21.10 16.79
CA ASP A 8 5.19 20.39 18.01
C ASP A 8 4.01 19.50 18.45
N ILE A 9 3.93 18.32 17.83
CA ILE A 9 2.95 17.32 18.21
C ILE A 9 3.52 16.63 19.44
N THR A 10 2.95 16.95 20.58
CA THR A 10 3.29 16.20 21.81
C THR A 10 2.64 14.83 21.76
N TYR A 11 3.17 13.86 22.50
CA TYR A 11 2.62 12.50 22.57
C TYR A 11 1.16 12.48 23.06
N SER A 12 0.73 13.47 23.85
CA SER A 12 -0.63 13.63 24.34
C SER A 12 -1.60 14.10 23.25
N ASP A 13 -1.12 14.76 22.19
CA ASP A 13 -1.95 15.36 21.15
C ASP A 13 -2.35 14.35 20.06
N LEU A 14 -1.64 13.24 19.95
CA LEU A 14 -1.89 12.21 18.94
C LEU A 14 -1.97 10.82 19.57
N ASN A 15 -3.06 10.54 20.25
CA ASN A 15 -3.34 9.22 20.80
C ASN A 15 -4.79 8.81 20.47
N PRO A 16 -5.14 8.69 19.17
CA PRO A 16 -6.54 8.51 18.76
C PRO A 16 -7.12 7.24 19.37
N THR A 17 -8.36 7.35 19.83
CA THR A 17 -9.20 6.23 20.24
C THR A 17 -10.06 5.85 19.06
N LEU A 18 -9.88 4.66 18.52
CA LEU A 18 -10.68 4.14 17.42
C LEU A 18 -12.00 3.58 17.98
N TYR A 19 -13.13 4.05 17.45
CA TYR A 19 -14.45 3.48 17.77
C TYR A 19 -14.85 2.40 16.77
N PHE A 20 -14.78 2.71 15.48
CA PHE A 20 -15.01 1.74 14.42
C PHE A 20 -14.29 2.15 13.12
N ALA A 21 -14.13 1.18 12.24
CA ALA A 21 -13.74 1.38 10.85
C ALA A 21 -14.48 0.38 9.96
N GLY A 22 -14.85 0.78 8.76
CA GLY A 22 -15.59 -0.08 7.84
C GLY A 22 -15.51 0.42 6.40
N LYS A 23 -16.06 -0.39 5.50
CA LYS A 23 -16.33 0.02 4.12
C LYS A 23 -17.73 -0.38 3.73
N ARG A 24 -18.34 0.39 2.83
CA ARG A 24 -19.62 0.06 2.21
C ARG A 24 -19.66 0.47 0.75
N THR A 25 -20.46 -0.19 -0.03
CA THR A 25 -20.88 0.27 -1.35
C THR A 25 -22.08 1.17 -1.17
N VAL A 26 -22.04 2.36 -1.77
CA VAL A 26 -23.12 3.35 -1.65
C VAL A 26 -24.07 3.16 -2.83
N THR A 27 -25.11 2.37 -2.63
CA THR A 27 -26.17 2.08 -3.62
C THR A 27 -27.47 2.81 -3.30
N GLU A 28 -27.65 3.23 -2.03
CA GLU A 28 -28.83 3.91 -1.54
C GLU A 28 -28.42 5.06 -0.61
N SER A 29 -29.29 6.08 -0.51
CA SER A 29 -29.12 7.13 0.49
C SER A 29 -29.42 6.59 1.89
N ASN A 30 -28.56 6.88 2.84
CA ASN A 30 -28.88 6.67 4.24
C ASN A 30 -29.71 7.83 4.82
N PHE A 31 -30.31 7.60 5.98
CA PHE A 31 -30.98 8.65 6.71
C PHE A 31 -29.98 9.66 7.25
N SER A 32 -30.43 10.95 7.37
CA SER A 32 -29.63 11.95 8.06
C SER A 32 -29.49 11.58 9.53
N HIS A 33 -28.26 11.64 10.04
CA HIS A 33 -27.91 11.26 11.41
C HIS A 33 -26.73 12.07 11.91
N THR A 34 -26.45 11.96 13.19
CA THR A 34 -25.33 12.62 13.86
C THR A 34 -24.60 11.63 14.75
N HIS A 35 -23.35 11.93 15.09
CA HIS A 35 -22.53 11.16 16.01
C HIS A 35 -21.88 12.07 17.06
N ASP A 36 -21.59 11.53 18.24
CA ASP A 36 -20.89 12.24 19.31
C ASP A 36 -19.38 12.41 19.02
N ALA A 37 -18.86 11.63 18.11
CA ALA A 37 -17.45 11.69 17.67
C ALA A 37 -17.38 12.03 16.17
N PRO A 38 -16.29 12.65 15.71
CA PRO A 38 -16.09 12.93 14.28
C PRO A 38 -16.02 11.63 13.48
N GLU A 39 -16.43 11.72 12.22
CA GLU A 39 -16.33 10.63 11.26
C GLU A 39 -15.54 11.04 10.04
N LEU A 40 -14.61 10.20 9.63
CA LEU A 40 -13.78 10.40 8.43
C LEU A 40 -14.30 9.50 7.32
N PHE A 41 -14.67 10.11 6.20
CA PHE A 41 -15.05 9.44 4.97
C PHE A 41 -13.94 9.53 3.94
N ILE A 42 -13.65 8.43 3.25
CA ILE A 42 -12.66 8.38 2.16
C ILE A 42 -13.27 7.59 1.00
N VAL A 43 -13.36 8.22 -0.16
CA VAL A 43 -13.89 7.58 -1.37
C VAL A 43 -12.78 6.72 -1.99
N LEU A 44 -12.90 5.41 -1.89
CA LEU A 44 -11.92 4.47 -2.44
C LEU A 44 -12.06 4.31 -3.96
N SER A 45 -13.30 4.29 -4.45
CA SER A 45 -13.62 4.21 -5.89
C SER A 45 -15.03 4.70 -6.17
N GLY A 46 -15.32 5.04 -7.44
CA GLY A 46 -16.63 5.53 -7.87
C GLY A 46 -16.91 6.94 -7.38
N ASP A 47 -18.19 7.36 -7.53
CA ASP A 47 -18.66 8.70 -7.24
C ASP A 47 -19.88 8.65 -6.33
N LEU A 48 -20.00 9.62 -5.42
CA LEU A 48 -21.15 9.80 -4.54
C LEU A 48 -21.32 11.30 -4.22
N ALA A 49 -22.32 11.63 -3.45
CA ALA A 49 -22.41 12.95 -2.83
C ALA A 49 -22.59 12.81 -1.30
N ILE A 50 -22.15 13.80 -0.56
CA ILE A 50 -22.42 13.95 0.86
C ILE A 50 -23.29 15.19 1.08
N TRP A 51 -24.35 15.02 1.84
CA TRP A 51 -25.13 16.14 2.36
C TRP A 51 -24.71 16.39 3.81
N MET A 52 -24.32 17.64 4.09
CA MET A 52 -23.95 18.12 5.43
C MET A 52 -24.53 19.50 5.63
N ASP A 53 -25.23 19.71 6.73
CA ASP A 53 -25.78 21.01 7.17
C ASP A 53 -26.41 21.82 6.02
N GLY A 54 -27.33 21.20 5.30
CA GLY A 54 -28.05 21.85 4.20
C GLY A 54 -27.31 21.89 2.85
N THR A 55 -26.01 21.54 2.80
CA THR A 55 -25.20 21.60 1.58
C THR A 55 -24.93 20.19 1.05
N THR A 56 -25.09 20.01 -0.26
CA THR A 56 -24.73 18.76 -0.95
C THR A 56 -23.45 18.95 -1.74
N THR A 57 -22.43 18.15 -1.44
CA THR A 57 -21.11 18.20 -2.09
C THR A 57 -20.85 16.90 -2.86
N PRO A 58 -20.59 16.97 -4.18
CA PRO A 58 -20.19 15.81 -4.95
C PRO A 58 -18.79 15.36 -4.54
N LEU A 59 -18.58 14.05 -4.49
CA LEU A 59 -17.32 13.43 -4.12
C LEU A 59 -16.93 12.37 -5.17
N THR A 60 -15.65 12.30 -5.45
CA THR A 60 -15.03 11.35 -6.37
C THR A 60 -13.95 10.52 -5.67
N ALA A 61 -13.49 9.49 -6.33
CA ALA A 61 -12.44 8.64 -5.78
C ALA A 61 -11.17 9.44 -5.44
N GLY A 62 -10.72 9.36 -4.19
CA GLY A 62 -9.60 10.11 -3.61
C GLY A 62 -10.03 11.27 -2.71
N ASP A 63 -11.33 11.61 -2.69
CA ASP A 63 -11.84 12.64 -1.81
C ASP A 63 -11.96 12.15 -0.37
N ILE A 64 -11.62 13.05 0.56
CA ILE A 64 -11.66 12.85 2.00
C ILE A 64 -12.55 13.92 2.61
N VAL A 65 -13.47 13.51 3.47
CA VAL A 65 -14.35 14.41 4.23
C VAL A 65 -14.23 14.06 5.71
N CYS A 66 -13.99 15.08 6.54
CA CYS A 66 -14.09 14.94 7.99
C CYS A 66 -15.41 15.58 8.43
N VAL A 67 -16.32 14.77 8.94
CA VAL A 67 -17.59 15.24 9.49
C VAL A 67 -17.39 15.51 10.98
N PRO A 68 -17.56 16.74 11.45
CA PRO A 68 -17.45 17.07 12.87
C PRO A 68 -18.48 16.33 13.73
N SER A 69 -18.21 16.23 15.03
CA SER A 69 -19.19 15.74 16.02
C SER A 69 -20.49 16.55 15.93
N HIS A 70 -21.62 15.86 16.09
CA HIS A 70 -22.99 16.41 16.07
C HIS A 70 -23.41 17.07 14.74
N MET A 71 -22.61 16.99 13.68
CA MET A 71 -22.96 17.51 12.36
C MET A 71 -23.96 16.58 11.65
N PRO A 72 -25.19 17.06 11.32
CA PRO A 72 -26.14 16.27 10.54
C PRO A 72 -25.60 15.97 9.15
N HIS A 73 -25.53 14.72 8.79
CA HIS A 73 -24.99 14.29 7.49
C HIS A 73 -25.65 13.03 6.96
N ARG A 74 -25.52 12.83 5.65
CA ARG A 74 -25.90 11.58 4.94
C ARG A 74 -25.12 11.45 3.64
N THR A 75 -24.91 10.22 3.18
CA THR A 75 -24.35 9.94 1.86
C THR A 75 -25.47 9.68 0.86
N LEU A 76 -25.26 10.14 -0.36
CA LEU A 76 -26.19 10.05 -1.47
C LEU A 76 -25.49 9.30 -2.64
N PRO A 77 -26.12 8.27 -3.22
CA PRO A 77 -25.57 7.65 -4.42
C PRO A 77 -25.67 8.63 -5.58
N THR A 78 -24.72 8.53 -6.51
CA THR A 78 -24.86 9.13 -7.84
C THR A 78 -25.62 8.20 -8.76
N VAL A 79 -26.30 8.75 -9.76
CA VAL A 79 -27.17 8.02 -10.71
C VAL A 79 -26.38 7.16 -11.72
N HIS A 80 -25.09 7.01 -11.56
CA HIS A 80 -24.21 6.33 -12.51
C HIS A 80 -24.04 4.84 -12.20
N ASP A 81 -23.76 4.04 -13.23
CA ASP A 81 -23.53 2.59 -13.16
C ASP A 81 -22.29 2.16 -12.35
N ASN A 82 -21.60 3.10 -11.70
CA ASN A 82 -20.39 2.86 -10.93
C ASN A 82 -20.58 3.30 -9.46
N PRO A 83 -21.19 2.46 -8.61
CA PRO A 83 -21.44 2.81 -7.21
C PRO A 83 -20.13 3.02 -6.46
N ALA A 84 -20.10 4.06 -5.63
CA ALA A 84 -18.92 4.37 -4.83
C ALA A 84 -18.65 3.30 -3.77
N ILE A 85 -17.38 2.99 -3.57
CA ILE A 85 -16.89 2.29 -2.39
C ILE A 85 -16.35 3.33 -1.42
N LEU A 86 -17.01 3.44 -0.27
CA LEU A 86 -16.71 4.40 0.77
C LEU A 86 -16.07 3.68 1.96
N PHE A 87 -14.89 4.12 2.38
CA PHE A 87 -14.33 3.82 3.69
C PHE A 87 -14.82 4.85 4.69
N PHE A 88 -15.11 4.42 5.90
CA PHE A 88 -15.52 5.29 6.99
C PHE A 88 -14.92 4.83 8.31
N THR A 89 -14.55 5.79 9.17
CA THR A 89 -14.00 5.52 10.51
C THR A 89 -14.34 6.64 11.46
N SER A 90 -14.67 6.29 12.70
CA SER A 90 -14.89 7.26 13.77
C SER A 90 -13.86 7.06 14.87
N PHE A 91 -13.39 8.18 15.42
CA PHE A 91 -12.32 8.20 16.42
C PHE A 91 -12.36 9.50 17.22
N SER A 92 -11.63 9.55 18.33
CA SER A 92 -11.45 10.74 19.17
C SER A 92 -10.04 10.82 19.74
N ASN A 93 -9.81 11.74 20.64
CA ASN A 93 -8.54 11.94 21.35
C ASN A 93 -7.36 12.23 20.40
N PHE A 94 -7.58 13.10 19.45
CA PHE A 94 -6.50 13.68 18.68
C PHE A 94 -6.64 15.20 18.62
N HIS A 95 -5.50 15.87 18.64
CA HIS A 95 -5.41 17.30 18.53
C HIS A 95 -4.12 17.69 17.83
N PHE A 96 -4.23 18.53 16.84
CA PHE A 96 -3.08 19.12 16.15
C PHE A 96 -3.01 20.61 16.44
N LYS A 97 -1.81 21.09 16.70
CA LYS A 97 -1.59 22.51 16.97
C LYS A 97 -2.12 23.38 15.84
N GLY A 98 -3.05 24.27 16.17
CA GLY A 98 -3.69 25.17 15.21
C GLY A 98 -4.97 24.64 14.58
N MET A 99 -5.47 23.48 15.03
CA MET A 99 -6.78 22.93 14.69
C MET A 99 -7.62 22.76 15.95
N GLU A 100 -8.93 22.70 15.80
CA GLU A 100 -9.83 22.34 16.89
C GLU A 100 -9.63 20.87 17.32
N PRO A 101 -9.81 20.54 18.61
CA PRO A 101 -9.74 19.15 19.06
C PRO A 101 -10.68 18.24 18.28
N ASN A 102 -10.19 17.09 17.87
CA ASN A 102 -10.92 16.10 17.07
C ASN A 102 -11.42 16.61 15.71
N CYS A 103 -10.78 17.64 15.15
CA CYS A 103 -11.11 18.20 13.85
C CYS A 103 -9.92 18.12 12.88
N LEU A 104 -10.20 17.96 11.60
CA LEU A 104 -9.25 18.10 10.51
C LEU A 104 -9.70 19.30 9.65
N ASP A 105 -8.99 20.40 9.78
CA ASP A 105 -9.25 21.60 9.00
C ASP A 105 -8.55 21.52 7.64
N PHE A 106 -9.33 21.50 6.58
CA PHE A 106 -8.79 21.46 5.23
C PHE A 106 -8.48 22.86 4.70
N PRO A 107 -7.45 23.00 3.83
CA PRO A 107 -7.01 24.29 3.31
C PRO A 107 -8.15 25.07 2.66
N GLY A 108 -8.18 26.39 2.91
CA GLY A 108 -9.19 27.28 2.34
C GLY A 108 -10.59 27.15 2.93
N GLY A 109 -10.76 26.48 4.06
CA GLY A 109 -12.08 26.24 4.67
C GLY A 109 -12.94 25.24 3.88
N SER A 110 -12.32 24.42 3.03
CA SER A 110 -13.01 23.36 2.28
C SER A 110 -13.52 22.28 3.23
N SER A 111 -14.68 21.71 2.92
CA SER A 111 -15.16 20.48 3.59
C SER A 111 -14.56 19.20 3.01
N VAL A 112 -13.84 19.30 1.88
CA VAL A 112 -13.26 18.18 1.15
C VAL A 112 -11.78 18.40 0.91
N LEU A 113 -10.98 17.38 1.18
CA LEU A 113 -9.59 17.29 0.76
C LEU A 113 -9.49 16.31 -0.41
N HIS A 114 -9.08 16.79 -1.57
CA HIS A 114 -8.80 15.95 -2.73
C HIS A 114 -7.40 15.36 -2.64
N THR A 115 -7.27 14.06 -2.91
CA THR A 115 -5.98 13.37 -2.99
C THR A 115 -5.84 12.64 -4.31
N ASP A 116 -4.62 12.64 -4.86
CA ASP A 116 -4.30 11.98 -6.12
C ASP A 116 -2.97 11.21 -6.04
N GLY A 117 -2.61 10.58 -7.13
CA GLY A 117 -1.32 9.91 -7.31
C GLY A 117 -0.99 8.93 -6.17
N LEU A 118 0.21 9.09 -5.62
CA LEU A 118 0.76 8.20 -4.59
C LEU A 118 0.10 8.38 -3.23
N VAL A 119 -0.26 9.61 -2.88
CA VAL A 119 -0.91 9.90 -1.60
C VAL A 119 -2.26 9.21 -1.51
N ARG A 120 -3.07 9.31 -2.57
CA ARG A 120 -4.33 8.57 -2.67
C ARG A 120 -4.12 7.06 -2.52
N GLN A 121 -3.06 6.53 -3.13
CA GLN A 121 -2.75 5.10 -3.06
C GLN A 121 -2.34 4.68 -1.65
N ASP A 122 -1.48 5.45 -0.97
CA ASP A 122 -1.07 5.18 0.41
C ASP A 122 -2.26 5.21 1.36
N ILE A 123 -3.12 6.22 1.24
CA ILE A 123 -4.36 6.33 2.02
C ILE A 123 -5.27 5.14 1.77
N THR A 124 -5.49 4.77 0.50
CA THR A 124 -6.31 3.60 0.13
C THR A 124 -5.75 2.31 0.75
N ASN A 125 -4.43 2.11 0.70
CA ASN A 125 -3.79 0.94 1.30
C ASN A 125 -3.97 0.89 2.82
N LEU A 126 -3.86 2.01 3.51
CA LEU A 126 -4.10 2.09 4.96
C LEU A 126 -5.56 1.77 5.30
N CYS A 127 -6.52 2.28 4.54
CA CYS A 127 -7.94 1.94 4.70
C CYS A 127 -8.19 0.44 4.52
N LEU A 128 -7.61 -0.17 3.49
CA LEU A 128 -7.76 -1.60 3.23
C LEU A 128 -7.10 -2.47 4.32
N ARG A 129 -5.93 -2.05 4.84
CA ARG A 129 -5.28 -2.71 5.98
C ARG A 129 -6.14 -2.63 7.25
N MET A 130 -6.74 -1.48 7.56
CA MET A 130 -7.66 -1.34 8.69
C MET A 130 -8.87 -2.28 8.56
N ILE A 131 -9.43 -2.40 7.35
CA ILE A 131 -10.57 -3.30 7.08
C ILE A 131 -10.13 -4.77 7.21
N SER A 132 -9.00 -5.14 6.61
CA SER A 132 -8.45 -6.51 6.70
C SER A 132 -8.20 -6.90 8.15
N GLU A 133 -7.60 -6.01 8.92
CA GLU A 133 -7.31 -6.24 10.33
C GLU A 133 -8.58 -6.44 11.16
N ARG A 134 -9.67 -5.70 10.87
CA ARG A 134 -10.96 -5.87 11.53
C ARG A 134 -11.52 -7.30 11.45
N TYR A 135 -11.19 -8.02 10.39
CA TYR A 135 -11.67 -9.40 10.18
C TYR A 135 -10.60 -10.46 10.47
N SER A 136 -9.41 -10.07 10.94
CA SER A 136 -8.29 -10.97 11.14
C SER A 136 -8.47 -11.92 12.33
N ASN A 137 -9.26 -11.53 13.34
CA ASN A 137 -9.39 -12.21 14.63
C ASN A 137 -8.04 -12.52 15.31
N GLN A 138 -7.00 -11.72 15.01
CA GLN A 138 -5.65 -11.90 15.54
C GLN A 138 -5.47 -11.17 16.87
N VAL A 139 -4.54 -11.66 17.68
CA VAL A 139 -4.13 -10.98 18.91
C VAL A 139 -3.60 -9.59 18.57
N GLY A 140 -4.06 -8.57 19.32
CA GLY A 140 -3.64 -7.19 19.09
C GLY A 140 -4.38 -6.45 17.98
N GLN A 141 -5.44 -7.00 17.41
CA GLN A 141 -6.25 -6.43 16.35
C GLN A 141 -6.59 -4.93 16.56
N TYR A 142 -7.05 -4.56 17.76
CA TYR A 142 -7.36 -3.16 18.08
C TYR A 142 -6.12 -2.26 17.97
N PHE A 143 -4.98 -2.70 18.47
CA PHE A 143 -3.74 -1.93 18.42
C PHE A 143 -3.21 -1.76 17.01
N MET A 144 -3.35 -2.79 16.17
CA MET A 144 -2.99 -2.71 14.76
C MET A 144 -3.90 -1.74 13.99
N GLN A 145 -5.21 -1.80 14.21
CA GLN A 145 -6.15 -0.84 13.60
C GLN A 145 -5.85 0.59 14.07
N LYS A 146 -5.56 0.80 15.36
CA LYS A 146 -5.17 2.09 15.91
C LYS A 146 -3.86 2.60 15.29
N ALA A 147 -2.87 1.73 15.08
CA ALA A 147 -1.61 2.09 14.42
C ALA A 147 -1.86 2.55 12.97
N TYR A 148 -2.69 1.83 12.21
CA TYR A 148 -3.07 2.24 10.86
C TYR A 148 -3.87 3.55 10.84
N LEU A 149 -4.79 3.76 11.80
CA LEU A 149 -5.49 5.04 11.95
C LEU A 149 -4.52 6.18 12.22
N THR A 150 -3.57 5.98 13.14
CA THR A 150 -2.54 7.00 13.44
C THR A 150 -1.73 7.35 12.20
N GLN A 151 -1.32 6.33 11.43
CA GLN A 151 -0.59 6.53 10.18
C GLN A 151 -1.45 7.24 9.12
N LEU A 152 -2.73 6.89 9.01
CA LEU A 152 -3.71 7.54 8.11
C LEU A 152 -3.85 9.03 8.44
N LEU A 153 -4.10 9.36 9.71
CA LEU A 153 -4.22 10.74 10.18
C LEU A 153 -2.95 11.55 9.89
N MET A 154 -1.77 10.99 10.19
CA MET A 154 -0.50 11.65 9.89
C MET A 154 -0.27 11.85 8.40
N THR A 155 -0.70 10.92 7.56
CA THR A 155 -0.61 11.08 6.10
C THR A 155 -1.50 12.22 5.62
N ILE A 156 -2.73 12.31 6.11
CA ILE A 156 -3.67 13.39 5.80
C ILE A 156 -3.12 14.74 6.30
N ILE A 157 -2.65 14.81 7.55
CA ILE A 157 -2.08 16.06 8.12
C ILE A 157 -0.90 16.57 7.31
N ARG A 158 -0.02 15.70 6.83
CA ARG A 158 1.08 16.10 5.95
C ARG A 158 0.60 16.73 4.66
N GLN A 159 -0.52 16.28 4.09
CA GLN A 159 -1.12 16.91 2.90
C GLN A 159 -1.68 18.31 3.20
N ILE A 160 -2.27 18.49 4.38
CA ILE A 160 -2.86 19.76 4.78
C ILE A 160 -1.79 20.80 5.12
N THR A 161 -0.70 20.37 5.76
CA THR A 161 0.28 21.26 6.40
C THR A 161 1.51 21.57 5.54
N VAL A 162 1.79 20.76 4.54
CA VAL A 162 2.86 21.06 3.58
C VAL A 162 2.30 21.99 2.51
N PRO A 163 2.73 23.28 2.44
CA PRO A 163 2.30 24.15 1.36
C PRO A 163 2.65 23.50 0.02
N PRO A 164 1.79 23.66 -1.02
CA PRO A 164 2.11 23.14 -2.34
C PRO A 164 3.49 23.69 -2.71
N LYS A 165 4.46 22.81 -2.84
CA LYS A 165 5.84 23.20 -3.18
C LYS A 165 5.77 23.94 -4.50
N GLN A 166 6.08 25.27 -4.46
CA GLN A 166 6.56 25.94 -5.66
C GLN A 166 7.62 25.04 -6.27
N SER A 167 7.34 24.54 -7.46
CA SER A 167 8.15 23.74 -8.35
C SER A 167 9.63 23.61 -7.96
N CYS A 168 9.96 22.80 -6.98
CA CYS A 168 11.22 22.10 -6.91
C CYS A 168 10.98 20.76 -7.61
N SER A 169 11.78 20.51 -8.61
CA SER A 169 11.74 19.38 -9.54
C SER A 169 11.08 18.10 -8.97
N PRO A 170 10.23 17.42 -9.73
CA PRO A 170 9.44 16.26 -9.24
C PRO A 170 10.25 15.02 -8.88
N VAL A 171 11.56 15.15 -8.70
CA VAL A 171 12.52 14.05 -8.65
C VAL A 171 12.60 13.34 -7.27
N THR A 172 12.22 13.98 -6.14
CA THR A 172 12.60 13.44 -4.82
C THR A 172 11.54 12.57 -4.14
N PHE A 173 10.25 12.80 -4.35
CA PHE A 173 9.19 12.06 -3.64
C PHE A 173 8.73 10.81 -4.41
N GLU A 174 8.58 10.90 -5.73
CA GLU A 174 8.32 9.74 -6.58
C GLU A 174 9.46 8.73 -6.52
N THR A 175 10.70 9.19 -6.42
CA THR A 175 11.88 8.32 -6.35
C THR A 175 11.89 7.50 -5.06
N HIS A 176 11.62 8.10 -3.89
CA HIS A 176 11.61 7.38 -2.61
C HIS A 176 10.49 6.32 -2.53
N HIS A 177 9.31 6.63 -3.07
CA HIS A 177 8.20 5.65 -3.07
C HIS A 177 8.45 4.50 -4.05
N LYS A 178 8.93 4.80 -5.26
CA LYS A 178 9.32 3.77 -6.25
C LYS A 178 10.38 2.86 -5.67
N THR A 179 11.42 3.43 -5.07
CA THR A 179 12.51 2.69 -4.43
C THR A 179 11.99 1.82 -3.28
N TYR A 180 11.08 2.35 -2.45
CA TYR A 180 10.45 1.57 -1.38
C TYR A 180 9.63 0.40 -1.92
N VAL A 181 8.72 0.63 -2.87
CA VAL A 181 7.91 -0.44 -3.49
C VAL A 181 8.80 -1.49 -4.16
N VAL A 182 9.85 -1.07 -4.86
CA VAL A 182 10.80 -1.99 -5.48
C VAL A 182 11.57 -2.80 -4.43
N SER A 183 11.92 -2.18 -3.29
CA SER A 183 12.55 -2.89 -2.17
C SER A 183 11.64 -3.96 -1.57
N GLU A 184 10.36 -3.66 -1.37
CA GLU A 184 9.34 -4.62 -0.90
C GLU A 184 9.17 -5.80 -1.89
N ILE A 185 9.11 -5.49 -3.20
CA ILE A 185 9.05 -6.53 -4.24
C ILE A 185 10.30 -7.42 -4.19
N ARG A 186 11.50 -6.84 -4.06
CA ARG A 186 12.75 -7.61 -3.94
C ARG A 186 12.76 -8.49 -2.69
N GLN A 187 12.30 -7.96 -1.56
CA GLN A 187 12.19 -8.72 -0.31
C GLN A 187 11.21 -9.88 -0.46
N TYR A 188 10.03 -9.62 -1.03
CA TYR A 188 9.03 -10.66 -1.31
C TYR A 188 9.60 -11.75 -2.21
N LEU A 189 10.23 -11.39 -3.33
CA LEU A 189 10.86 -12.34 -4.24
C LEU A 189 11.98 -13.14 -3.55
N SER A 190 12.76 -12.50 -2.69
CA SER A 190 13.84 -13.16 -1.95
C SER A 190 13.34 -14.15 -0.89
N SER A 191 12.19 -13.86 -0.26
CA SER A 191 11.61 -14.72 0.77
C SER A 191 10.82 -15.90 0.20
N HIS A 192 10.24 -15.75 -1.01
CA HIS A 192 9.33 -16.72 -1.62
C HIS A 192 9.86 -17.30 -2.93
N TYR A 193 11.16 -17.12 -3.24
CA TYR A 193 11.72 -17.46 -4.55
C TYR A 193 11.47 -18.91 -5.00
N ALA A 194 11.33 -19.85 -4.07
CA ALA A 194 11.07 -21.26 -4.37
C ALA A 194 9.60 -21.57 -4.69
N GLU A 195 8.69 -20.62 -4.46
CA GLU A 195 7.25 -20.78 -4.66
C GLU A 195 6.81 -20.39 -6.07
N LYS A 196 5.57 -20.77 -6.45
CA LYS A 196 4.98 -20.34 -7.73
C LYS A 196 4.60 -18.86 -7.65
N ILE A 197 5.42 -18.00 -8.21
CA ILE A 197 5.21 -16.55 -8.26
C ILE A 197 4.82 -16.14 -9.67
N SER A 198 3.72 -15.37 -9.78
CA SER A 198 3.33 -14.64 -10.99
C SER A 198 3.34 -13.14 -10.72
N LEU A 199 3.40 -12.35 -11.79
CA LEU A 199 3.30 -10.88 -11.68
C LEU A 199 1.98 -10.45 -11.03
N ASP A 200 0.88 -11.15 -11.36
CA ASP A 200 -0.44 -10.88 -10.79
C ASP A 200 -0.52 -11.22 -9.29
N LEU A 201 0.22 -12.25 -8.84
CA LEU A 201 0.32 -12.57 -7.42
C LEU A 201 1.05 -11.46 -6.66
N ILE A 202 2.17 -10.99 -7.20
CA ILE A 202 2.90 -9.84 -6.63
C ILE A 202 2.00 -8.61 -6.58
N ALA A 203 1.30 -8.32 -7.67
CA ALA A 203 0.40 -7.19 -7.79
C ALA A 203 -0.73 -7.22 -6.74
N ARG A 204 -1.37 -8.36 -6.56
CA ARG A 204 -2.40 -8.56 -5.52
C ARG A 204 -1.85 -8.36 -4.11
N ASN A 205 -0.68 -8.93 -3.81
CA ASN A 205 -0.08 -8.81 -2.48
C ASN A 205 0.36 -7.37 -2.15
N MET A 206 0.70 -6.59 -3.18
CA MET A 206 1.13 -5.19 -3.05
C MET A 206 -0.02 -4.20 -3.24
N TYR A 207 -1.25 -4.68 -3.55
CA TYR A 207 -2.41 -3.84 -3.91
C TYR A 207 -2.13 -2.86 -5.07
N LEU A 208 -1.31 -3.30 -6.03
CA LEU A 208 -0.89 -2.53 -7.20
C LEU A 208 -1.33 -3.23 -8.49
N SER A 209 -1.34 -2.50 -9.61
CA SER A 209 -1.55 -3.14 -10.91
C SER A 209 -0.27 -3.83 -11.40
N SER A 210 -0.41 -4.97 -12.10
CA SER A 210 0.72 -5.71 -12.71
C SER A 210 1.52 -4.82 -13.67
N ALA A 211 0.82 -3.93 -14.41
CA ALA A 211 1.46 -2.98 -15.33
C ALA A 211 2.33 -1.96 -14.58
N TYR A 212 1.83 -1.40 -13.47
CA TYR A 212 2.58 -0.46 -12.66
C TYR A 212 3.82 -1.10 -12.03
N ILE A 213 3.67 -2.29 -11.41
CA ILE A 213 4.80 -3.04 -10.84
C ILE A 213 5.87 -3.32 -11.89
N SER A 214 5.47 -3.81 -13.08
CA SER A 214 6.40 -4.11 -14.17
C SER A 214 7.18 -2.87 -14.59
N LYS A 215 6.48 -1.72 -14.70
CA LYS A 215 7.07 -0.44 -15.09
C LYS A 215 8.10 0.04 -14.07
N ILE A 216 7.69 0.23 -12.80
CA ILE A 216 8.56 0.81 -11.77
C ILE A 216 9.74 -0.09 -11.44
N PHE A 217 9.53 -1.41 -11.41
CA PHE A 217 10.61 -2.35 -11.13
C PHE A 217 11.65 -2.36 -12.24
N LYS A 218 11.21 -2.27 -13.51
CA LYS A 218 12.12 -2.17 -14.66
C LYS A 218 12.86 -0.83 -14.69
N GLU A 219 12.21 0.27 -14.34
CA GLU A 219 12.85 1.60 -14.23
C GLU A 219 13.97 1.60 -13.19
N GLU A 220 13.77 0.97 -12.02
CA GLU A 220 14.73 0.95 -10.91
C GLU A 220 15.81 -0.12 -11.02
N THR A 221 15.49 -1.28 -11.61
CA THR A 221 16.40 -2.45 -11.62
C THR A 221 16.97 -2.77 -13.00
N GLY A 222 16.46 -2.13 -14.05
CA GLY A 222 16.80 -2.40 -15.44
C GLY A 222 16.08 -3.62 -16.04
N GLU A 223 15.31 -4.39 -15.27
CA GLU A 223 14.65 -5.61 -15.73
C GLU A 223 13.29 -5.86 -15.10
N ALA A 224 12.47 -6.70 -15.73
CA ALA A 224 11.16 -7.05 -15.21
C ALA A 224 11.25 -7.94 -13.96
N PRO A 225 10.27 -7.89 -13.00
CA PRO A 225 10.30 -8.66 -11.75
C PRO A 225 10.51 -10.17 -11.95
N ILE A 226 9.85 -10.75 -12.94
CA ILE A 226 9.97 -12.20 -13.24
C ILE A 226 11.36 -12.57 -13.76
N ASN A 227 11.99 -11.69 -14.57
CA ASN A 227 13.37 -11.93 -15.01
C ASN A 227 14.36 -11.83 -13.84
N TYR A 228 14.14 -10.89 -12.93
CA TYR A 228 14.90 -10.79 -11.69
C TYR A 228 14.77 -12.05 -10.82
N LEU A 229 13.55 -12.58 -10.67
CA LEU A 229 13.31 -13.86 -9.98
C LEU A 229 14.06 -15.02 -10.63
N ILE A 230 14.01 -15.13 -11.96
CA ILE A 230 14.73 -16.17 -12.72
C ILE A 230 16.22 -16.10 -12.41
N LYS A 231 16.83 -14.92 -12.50
CA LYS A 231 18.25 -14.75 -12.20
C LYS A 231 18.59 -15.15 -10.76
N MET A 232 17.78 -14.72 -9.80
CA MET A 232 17.95 -15.05 -8.38
C MET A 232 17.90 -16.57 -8.15
N ARG A 233 16.94 -17.27 -8.76
CA ARG A 233 16.81 -18.73 -8.69
C ARG A 233 18.04 -19.45 -9.27
N LEU A 234 18.46 -19.01 -10.44
CA LEU A 234 19.62 -19.59 -11.13
C LEU A 234 20.92 -19.35 -10.35
N GLU A 235 21.07 -18.18 -9.73
CA GLU A 235 22.23 -17.89 -8.89
C GLU A 235 22.25 -18.77 -7.63
N ARG A 236 21.12 -18.97 -6.97
CA ARG A 236 21.02 -19.90 -5.84
C ARG A 236 21.29 -21.36 -6.25
N ALA A 237 20.82 -21.76 -7.44
CA ALA A 237 21.15 -23.08 -7.99
C ALA A 237 22.65 -23.20 -8.30
N ARG A 238 23.28 -22.16 -8.82
CA ARG A 238 24.72 -22.11 -9.09
C ARG A 238 25.52 -22.38 -7.81
N ILE A 239 25.19 -21.66 -6.73
CA ILE A 239 25.85 -21.84 -5.43
C ILE A 239 25.69 -23.28 -4.92
N GLN A 240 24.49 -23.89 -5.07
CA GLN A 240 24.26 -25.30 -4.67
C GLN A 240 25.03 -26.29 -5.56
N LEU A 241 25.23 -25.98 -6.84
CA LEU A 241 26.01 -26.82 -7.75
C LEU A 241 27.51 -26.78 -7.44
N GLU A 242 28.02 -25.69 -6.91
CA GLU A 242 29.41 -25.51 -6.50
C GLU A 242 29.71 -26.16 -5.12
N SER A 243 28.71 -26.23 -4.24
CA SER A 243 28.81 -26.93 -2.96
C SER A 243 28.62 -28.42 -3.18
N ASP A 244 29.61 -29.24 -2.73
CA ASP A 244 29.55 -30.70 -2.87
C ASP A 244 28.63 -31.37 -1.84
N ASN A 245 27.33 -31.03 -1.89
CA ASN A 245 26.33 -31.56 -0.97
C ASN A 245 25.61 -32.83 -1.48
N GLY A 246 26.07 -33.46 -2.56
CA GLY A 246 25.53 -34.70 -3.11
C GLY A 246 24.11 -34.61 -3.70
N GLN A 247 23.49 -33.44 -3.74
CA GLN A 247 22.15 -33.30 -4.26
C GLN A 247 22.04 -33.55 -5.76
N SER A 248 20.96 -34.21 -6.20
CA SER A 248 20.68 -34.38 -7.63
C SER A 248 20.32 -33.06 -8.31
N ILE A 249 20.54 -32.97 -9.62
CA ILE A 249 20.11 -31.76 -10.39
C ILE A 249 18.60 -31.53 -10.24
N LYS A 250 17.81 -32.61 -10.16
CA LYS A 250 16.35 -32.52 -9.92
C LYS A 250 16.03 -31.93 -8.53
N ALA A 251 16.77 -32.35 -7.51
CA ALA A 251 16.59 -31.81 -6.16
C ALA A 251 16.93 -30.32 -6.11
N ILE A 252 18.02 -29.87 -6.75
CA ILE A 252 18.41 -28.48 -6.85
C ILE A 252 17.37 -27.69 -7.65
N SER A 253 16.89 -28.18 -8.78
CA SER A 253 15.84 -27.57 -9.58
C SER A 253 14.59 -27.30 -8.72
N ASN A 254 14.13 -28.29 -7.98
CA ASN A 254 12.96 -28.19 -7.12
C ASN A 254 13.19 -27.19 -5.97
N SER A 255 14.36 -27.21 -5.33
CA SER A 255 14.68 -26.32 -4.20
C SER A 255 14.73 -24.84 -4.58
N VAL A 256 14.92 -24.54 -5.86
CA VAL A 256 14.91 -23.16 -6.37
C VAL A 256 13.62 -22.81 -7.13
N GLY A 257 12.58 -23.65 -7.03
CA GLY A 257 11.24 -23.36 -7.53
C GLY A 257 10.98 -23.71 -8.99
N TYR A 258 11.67 -24.72 -9.53
CA TYR A 258 11.38 -25.30 -10.85
C TYR A 258 10.96 -26.77 -10.73
N ASP A 259 9.70 -27.06 -11.01
CA ASP A 259 9.17 -28.44 -11.06
C ASP A 259 9.70 -29.19 -12.29
N ASP A 260 9.95 -28.48 -13.40
CA ASP A 260 10.48 -29.04 -14.65
C ASP A 260 12.00 -28.86 -14.74
N VAL A 261 12.71 -29.95 -14.56
CA VAL A 261 14.18 -29.98 -14.63
C VAL A 261 14.74 -29.73 -16.04
N TYR A 262 13.97 -30.02 -17.10
CA TYR A 262 14.39 -29.72 -18.47
C TYR A 262 14.31 -28.20 -18.75
N TYR A 263 13.23 -27.58 -18.33
CA TYR A 263 13.06 -26.13 -18.42
C TYR A 263 14.16 -25.41 -17.61
N PHE A 264 14.37 -25.84 -16.37
CA PHE A 264 15.48 -25.37 -15.54
C PHE A 264 16.83 -25.47 -16.25
N SER A 265 17.15 -26.66 -16.80
CA SER A 265 18.42 -26.90 -17.47
C SER A 265 18.63 -26.04 -18.71
N LYS A 266 17.55 -25.76 -19.47
CA LYS A 266 17.55 -24.83 -20.61
C LYS A 266 17.86 -23.39 -20.15
N LEU A 267 17.17 -22.91 -19.10
CA LEU A 267 17.41 -21.60 -18.54
C LEU A 267 18.84 -21.46 -18.01
N PHE A 268 19.28 -22.43 -17.22
CA PHE A 268 20.63 -22.44 -16.66
C PHE A 268 21.70 -22.38 -17.77
N LYS A 269 21.55 -23.22 -18.81
CA LYS A 269 22.46 -23.18 -19.97
C LYS A 269 22.44 -21.85 -20.69
N LYS A 270 21.28 -21.23 -20.83
CA LYS A 270 21.14 -19.90 -21.45
C LYS A 270 21.89 -18.82 -20.66
N TYR A 271 21.87 -18.89 -19.32
CA TYR A 271 22.48 -17.85 -18.46
C TYR A 271 23.98 -18.10 -18.20
N TYR A 272 24.40 -19.36 -18.04
CA TYR A 272 25.80 -19.70 -17.69
C TYR A 272 26.59 -20.39 -18.82
N GLY A 273 26.01 -20.49 -20.02
CA GLY A 273 26.68 -21.04 -21.21
C GLY A 273 26.80 -22.55 -21.24
N MET A 274 26.53 -23.27 -20.12
CA MET A 274 26.65 -24.73 -20.02
C MET A 274 25.55 -25.33 -19.16
N SER A 275 25.31 -26.64 -19.33
CA SER A 275 24.28 -27.33 -18.55
C SER A 275 24.65 -27.41 -17.06
N PRO A 276 23.67 -27.56 -16.15
CA PRO A 276 23.93 -27.71 -14.71
C PRO A 276 24.89 -28.87 -14.39
N VAL A 277 24.80 -29.99 -15.11
CA VAL A 277 25.68 -31.15 -14.95
C VAL A 277 27.13 -30.78 -15.27
N HIS A 278 27.35 -30.13 -16.43
CA HIS A 278 28.69 -29.72 -16.85
C HIS A 278 29.24 -28.62 -15.93
N TYR A 279 28.37 -27.71 -15.47
CA TYR A 279 28.76 -26.65 -14.54
C TYR A 279 29.27 -27.26 -13.22
N ARG A 280 28.53 -28.19 -12.62
CA ARG A 280 28.95 -28.93 -11.42
C ARG A 280 30.29 -29.59 -11.61
N SER A 281 30.46 -30.38 -12.70
CA SER A 281 31.71 -31.08 -12.95
C SER A 281 32.94 -30.18 -13.10
N LYS A 282 32.73 -28.96 -13.62
CA LYS A 282 33.80 -27.98 -13.85
C LYS A 282 34.17 -27.17 -12.61
N TYR A 283 33.14 -26.79 -11.78
CA TYR A 283 33.32 -25.82 -10.71
C TYR A 283 33.08 -26.39 -9.31
N LYS A 284 32.90 -27.71 -9.17
CA LYS A 284 32.78 -28.36 -7.89
C LYS A 284 34.04 -28.07 -7.06
N LYS A 285 33.84 -27.34 -5.95
CA LYS A 285 34.93 -27.14 -4.98
C LYS A 285 35.12 -28.44 -4.23
N VAL A 286 36.25 -29.07 -4.40
CA VAL A 286 36.69 -30.16 -3.53
C VAL A 286 37.00 -29.55 -2.17
N VAL A 287 36.18 -29.85 -1.16
CA VAL A 287 36.43 -29.49 0.25
C VAL A 287 37.45 -30.44 0.80
#